data_c7d69fb98f2284271e54cdfd2c83bcc6
#
_entry.id   c7d69fb98f2284271e54cdfd2c83bcc6
#
_cell.length_a   1.000
_cell.length_b   1.000
_cell.length_c   1.000
_cell.angle_alpha   90.00
_cell.angle_beta   90.00
_cell.angle_gamma   90.00
#
_symmetry.space_group_name_H-M   'P 1'
#
loop_
_entity.id
_entity.type
_entity.pdbx_description
1 polymer ?
#
loop_
_entity_poly.entity_id
_entity_poly.type
_entity_poly.pdbx_seq_one_letter_code
_entity_poly.pdbx_strand_id
1 'polypeptide(L)'
;LESSYDFERQMAVFVPTDLPEPCRPGARGYAAYIDALSTVLLDVHEAMGGSVLTLFTNRNDMDEVFRRIAPALQKVGLPLIVQSRGVSRKRVADEFIADERTSLLATKSFWEGFDAKGDTLRCVVIPRLPFGPVNDPVLEERRDRDRSWWEHYYLPEAVLELKQAAGRLIRSSTDEGCLVLADSRLLGPKPYAHRFLEALPVRDVERLPSADLVATIRKRFGRPAGS
;
A
#
# COMPACT_ATOMS: atom_id res chain seq x y z
N LEU A 1 -13.79 20.62 9.28
CA LEU A 1 -12.62 20.77 10.15
C LEU A 1 -11.40 20.57 9.27
N GLU A 2 -10.62 21.62 9.06
CA GLU A 2 -9.32 21.54 8.43
C GLU A 2 -8.41 20.68 9.30
N SER A 3 -7.64 19.79 8.67
CA SER A 3 -6.64 18.98 9.35
C SER A 3 -5.57 19.89 9.95
N SER A 4 -5.11 19.58 11.16
CA SER A 4 -3.98 20.27 11.79
C SER A 4 -2.62 19.97 11.13
N TYR A 5 -2.60 19.12 10.08
CA TYR A 5 -1.39 18.66 9.40
C TYR A 5 -1.32 19.25 7.99
N ASP A 6 -0.12 19.63 7.57
CA ASP A 6 0.20 20.08 6.22
C ASP A 6 0.56 18.87 5.34
N PHE A 7 -0.47 18.13 4.91
CA PHE A 7 -0.29 16.93 4.11
C PHE A 7 0.44 17.20 2.79
N GLU A 8 0.24 18.34 2.15
CA GLU A 8 0.89 18.69 0.88
C GLU A 8 2.41 18.76 1.01
N ARG A 9 2.90 19.13 2.17
CA ARG A 9 4.34 19.19 2.44
C ARG A 9 4.88 17.86 2.99
N GLN A 10 4.10 17.18 3.85
CA GLN A 10 4.55 16.03 4.63
C GLN A 10 4.40 14.70 3.88
N MET A 11 3.53 14.64 2.88
CA MET A 11 3.17 13.39 2.20
C MET A 11 3.37 13.50 0.69
N ALA A 12 4.08 12.54 0.09
CA ALA A 12 4.12 12.35 -1.35
C ALA A 12 3.25 11.15 -1.75
N VAL A 13 2.58 11.26 -2.90
CA VAL A 13 1.80 10.15 -3.47
C VAL A 13 2.34 9.80 -4.85
N PHE A 14 2.64 8.53 -5.06
CA PHE A 14 3.21 8.00 -6.29
C PHE A 14 2.32 6.93 -6.92
N VAL A 15 2.21 6.95 -8.25
CA VAL A 15 1.57 5.91 -9.04
C VAL A 15 2.55 5.44 -10.11
N PRO A 16 3.08 4.21 -10.05
CA PRO A 16 3.94 3.67 -11.11
C PRO A 16 3.16 3.48 -12.41
N THR A 17 3.76 3.92 -13.54
CA THR A 17 3.07 3.96 -14.85
C THR A 17 3.29 2.74 -15.72
N ASP A 18 4.20 1.87 -15.34
CA ASP A 18 4.69 0.72 -16.13
C ASP A 18 4.32 -0.65 -15.55
N LEU A 19 3.47 -0.69 -14.49
CA LEU A 19 2.98 -1.94 -13.94
C LEU A 19 1.84 -2.54 -14.79
N PRO A 20 1.81 -3.88 -14.96
CA PRO A 20 0.65 -4.56 -15.54
C PRO A 20 -0.62 -4.34 -14.71
N GLU A 21 -1.79 -4.39 -15.34
CA GLU A 21 -3.07 -4.32 -14.62
C GLU A 21 -3.18 -5.50 -13.64
N PRO A 22 -3.57 -5.24 -12.37
CA PRO A 22 -3.74 -6.29 -11.38
C PRO A 22 -4.75 -7.35 -11.82
N CYS A 23 -4.37 -8.61 -11.75
CA CYS A 23 -5.23 -9.73 -12.11
C CYS A 23 -5.25 -10.80 -11.01
N ARG A 24 -6.29 -11.63 -11.01
CA ARG A 24 -6.48 -12.67 -9.98
C ARG A 24 -5.53 -13.86 -10.19
N PRO A 25 -5.19 -14.60 -9.14
CA PRO A 25 -4.46 -15.87 -9.26
C PRO A 25 -5.08 -16.80 -10.31
N GLY A 26 -4.22 -17.43 -11.12
CA GLY A 26 -4.65 -18.31 -12.22
C GLY A 26 -5.09 -17.60 -13.50
N ALA A 27 -5.23 -16.28 -13.51
CA ALA A 27 -5.52 -15.55 -14.74
C ALA A 27 -4.28 -15.46 -15.65
N ARG A 28 -4.50 -15.34 -16.96
CA ARG A 28 -3.42 -15.06 -17.92
C ARG A 28 -2.76 -13.74 -17.55
N GLY A 29 -1.43 -13.75 -17.40
CA GLY A 29 -0.65 -12.56 -17.01
C GLY A 29 -0.42 -12.44 -15.51
N TYR A 30 -0.99 -13.31 -14.66
CA TYR A 30 -0.79 -13.24 -13.20
C TYR A 30 0.68 -13.33 -12.80
N ALA A 31 1.45 -14.25 -13.40
CA ALA A 31 2.88 -14.38 -13.13
C ALA A 31 3.63 -13.09 -13.45
N ALA A 32 3.40 -12.51 -14.63
CA ALA A 32 4.02 -11.25 -15.05
C ALA A 32 3.65 -10.07 -14.14
N TYR A 33 2.38 -10.01 -13.69
CA TYR A 33 1.93 -9.00 -12.71
C TYR A 33 2.68 -9.16 -11.37
N ILE A 34 2.75 -10.36 -10.82
CA ILE A 34 3.42 -10.61 -9.54
C ILE A 34 4.94 -10.38 -9.66
N ASP A 35 5.56 -10.74 -10.77
CA ASP A 35 6.98 -10.51 -11.00
C ASP A 35 7.29 -9.00 -11.07
N ALA A 36 6.54 -8.23 -11.85
CA ALA A 36 6.69 -6.78 -11.94
C ALA A 36 6.43 -6.09 -10.58
N LEU A 37 5.35 -6.49 -9.90
CA LEU A 37 5.02 -5.98 -8.56
C LEU A 37 6.13 -6.28 -7.55
N SER A 38 6.67 -7.53 -7.57
CA SER A 38 7.75 -7.92 -6.65
C SER A 38 9.01 -7.11 -6.89
N THR A 39 9.35 -6.82 -8.14
CA THR A 39 10.50 -5.96 -8.48
C THR A 39 10.32 -4.57 -7.90
N VAL A 40 9.20 -3.92 -8.18
CA VAL A 40 8.93 -2.56 -7.65
C VAL A 40 8.92 -2.53 -6.12
N LEU A 41 8.30 -3.54 -5.49
CA LEU A 41 8.27 -3.62 -4.03
C LEU A 41 9.67 -3.81 -3.44
N LEU A 42 10.49 -4.70 -4.01
CA LEU A 42 11.88 -4.86 -3.58
C LEU A 42 12.64 -3.54 -3.64
N ASP A 43 12.57 -2.86 -4.80
CA ASP A 43 13.28 -1.60 -5.02
C ASP A 43 12.79 -0.48 -4.08
N VAL A 44 11.48 -0.42 -3.80
CA VAL A 44 10.92 0.55 -2.83
C VAL A 44 11.42 0.26 -1.41
N HIS A 45 11.41 -1.01 -0.97
CA HIS A 45 11.89 -1.40 0.35
C HIS A 45 13.39 -1.07 0.53
N GLU A 46 14.19 -1.34 -0.50
CA GLU A 46 15.62 -0.98 -0.50
C GLU A 46 15.84 0.54 -0.52
N ALA A 47 15.06 1.27 -1.33
CA ALA A 47 15.16 2.73 -1.43
C ALA A 47 14.82 3.41 -0.11
N MET A 48 13.82 2.91 0.62
CA MET A 48 13.41 3.43 1.92
C MET A 48 14.40 3.04 3.05
N GLY A 49 15.10 1.92 2.90
CA GLY A 49 15.93 1.35 3.96
C GLY A 49 15.12 0.76 5.14
N GLY A 50 13.91 0.30 4.88
CA GLY A 50 12.94 -0.20 5.88
C GLY A 50 11.74 0.73 6.07
N SER A 51 11.00 0.59 7.17
CA SER A 51 9.82 1.41 7.51
C SER A 51 8.69 1.38 6.46
N VAL A 52 8.54 0.27 5.74
CA VAL A 52 7.54 0.10 4.68
C VAL A 52 6.44 -0.85 5.15
N LEU A 53 5.20 -0.41 5.03
CA LEU A 53 4.01 -1.24 5.20
C LEU A 53 3.36 -1.47 3.83
N THR A 54 3.35 -2.72 3.36
CA THR A 54 2.65 -3.09 2.14
C THR A 54 1.32 -3.78 2.48
N LEU A 55 0.21 -3.23 1.99
CA LEU A 55 -1.14 -3.65 2.32
C LEU A 55 -1.83 -4.35 1.15
N PHE A 56 -1.93 -5.66 1.26
CA PHE A 56 -2.53 -6.52 0.24
C PHE A 56 -4.03 -6.72 0.45
N THR A 57 -4.77 -6.84 -0.65
CA THR A 57 -6.20 -7.19 -0.64
C THR A 57 -6.43 -8.70 -0.57
N ASN A 58 -5.44 -9.51 -0.92
CA ASN A 58 -5.52 -10.95 -0.79
C ASN A 58 -4.18 -11.56 -0.32
N ARG A 59 -4.29 -12.68 0.37
CA ARG A 59 -3.15 -13.37 0.96
C ARG A 59 -2.25 -14.06 -0.07
N ASN A 60 -2.81 -14.56 -1.16
CA ASN A 60 -2.00 -15.26 -2.16
C ASN A 60 -0.97 -14.34 -2.80
N ASP A 61 -1.38 -13.11 -3.18
CA ASP A 61 -0.45 -12.12 -3.73
C ASP A 61 0.63 -11.75 -2.70
N MET A 62 0.24 -11.59 -1.42
CA MET A 62 1.16 -11.30 -0.33
C MET A 62 2.20 -12.41 -0.14
N ASP A 63 1.76 -13.67 -0.07
CA ASP A 63 2.64 -14.83 0.13
C ASP A 63 3.56 -15.05 -1.08
N GLU A 64 3.06 -14.81 -2.32
CA GLU A 64 3.85 -14.88 -3.54
C GLU A 64 4.94 -13.82 -3.59
N VAL A 65 4.60 -12.57 -3.27
CA VAL A 65 5.57 -11.47 -3.20
C VAL A 65 6.59 -11.72 -2.10
N PHE A 66 6.15 -12.11 -0.88
CA PHE A 66 7.07 -12.40 0.22
C PHE A 66 8.15 -13.42 -0.17
N ARG A 67 7.76 -14.53 -0.80
CA ARG A 67 8.72 -15.57 -1.23
C ARG A 67 9.76 -15.04 -2.22
N ARG A 68 9.41 -14.05 -3.05
CA ARG A 68 10.32 -13.47 -4.04
C ARG A 68 11.27 -12.44 -3.45
N ILE A 69 10.79 -11.54 -2.57
CA ILE A 69 11.58 -10.40 -2.13
C ILE A 69 12.32 -10.64 -0.79
N ALA A 70 11.82 -11.48 0.09
CA ALA A 70 12.41 -11.69 1.42
C ALA A 70 13.89 -12.16 1.37
N PRO A 71 14.29 -13.09 0.48
CA PRO A 71 15.70 -13.50 0.41
C PRO A 71 16.65 -12.37 -0.04
N ALA A 72 16.18 -11.46 -0.89
CA ALA A 72 16.99 -10.33 -1.36
C ALA A 72 17.12 -9.27 -0.26
N LEU A 73 16.04 -8.90 0.40
CA LEU A 73 16.05 -7.95 1.52
C LEU A 73 16.89 -8.46 2.69
N GLN A 74 16.84 -9.76 2.99
CA GLN A 74 17.68 -10.38 4.02
C GLN A 74 19.17 -10.21 3.71
N LYS A 75 19.59 -10.35 2.45
CA LYS A 75 21.01 -10.20 2.03
C LYS A 75 21.54 -8.78 2.27
N VAL A 76 20.69 -7.78 2.17
CA VAL A 76 21.04 -6.37 2.41
C VAL A 76 20.74 -5.92 3.84
N GLY A 77 20.36 -6.85 4.72
CA GLY A 77 20.13 -6.61 6.14
C GLY A 77 18.86 -5.77 6.42
N LEU A 78 17.85 -5.87 5.57
CA LEU A 78 16.53 -5.26 5.77
C LEU A 78 15.53 -6.34 6.19
N PRO A 79 15.12 -6.37 7.48
CA PRO A 79 14.14 -7.33 7.95
C PRO A 79 12.79 -7.14 7.27
N LEU A 80 12.20 -8.24 6.80
CA LEU A 80 10.86 -8.27 6.25
C LEU A 80 10.01 -9.27 7.00
N ILE A 81 8.95 -8.81 7.64
CA ILE A 81 7.97 -9.66 8.30
C ILE A 81 6.70 -9.77 7.46
N VAL A 82 5.98 -10.86 7.62
CA VAL A 82 4.71 -11.09 6.93
C VAL A 82 3.64 -11.50 7.93
N GLN A 83 2.44 -10.97 7.77
CA GLN A 83 1.29 -11.34 8.58
C GLN A 83 0.91 -12.81 8.35
N SER A 84 1.38 -13.70 9.24
CA SER A 84 1.12 -15.14 9.17
C SER A 84 -0.17 -15.54 9.88
N ARG A 85 -0.75 -16.68 9.45
CA ARG A 85 -1.89 -17.28 10.16
C ARG A 85 -1.45 -17.75 11.55
N GLY A 86 -2.32 -17.55 12.55
CA GLY A 86 -2.03 -17.99 13.93
C GLY A 86 -1.12 -17.06 14.74
N VAL A 87 -0.54 -16.04 14.12
CA VAL A 87 0.21 -15.01 14.83
C VAL A 87 -0.74 -13.84 15.12
N SER A 88 -0.76 -13.37 16.37
CA SER A 88 -1.62 -12.25 16.75
C SER A 88 -1.17 -10.96 16.05
N ARG A 89 -2.14 -10.14 15.66
CA ARG A 89 -1.87 -8.82 15.06
C ARG A 89 -0.99 -7.96 15.94
N LYS A 90 -1.20 -8.02 17.27
CA LYS A 90 -0.41 -7.28 18.23
C LYS A 90 1.08 -7.65 18.16
N ARG A 91 1.40 -8.96 18.14
CA ARG A 91 2.79 -9.42 18.04
C ARG A 91 3.47 -8.94 16.77
N VAL A 92 2.78 -9.03 15.62
CA VAL A 92 3.31 -8.54 14.33
C VAL A 92 3.53 -7.02 14.37
N ALA A 93 2.61 -6.28 15.00
CA ALA A 93 2.74 -4.83 15.19
C ALA A 93 3.92 -4.48 16.11
N ASP A 94 4.05 -5.16 17.25
CA ASP A 94 5.13 -4.93 18.20
C ASP A 94 6.50 -5.21 17.56
N GLU A 95 6.61 -6.28 16.77
CA GLU A 95 7.83 -6.64 16.03
C GLU A 95 8.17 -5.59 14.95
N PHE A 96 7.18 -5.08 14.21
CA PHE A 96 7.39 -4.03 13.23
C PHE A 96 7.81 -2.70 13.88
N ILE A 97 7.26 -2.35 15.05
CA ILE A 97 7.58 -1.11 15.74
C ILE A 97 8.95 -1.17 16.44
N ALA A 98 9.43 -2.36 16.77
CA ALA A 98 10.68 -2.55 17.53
C ALA A 98 11.94 -2.15 16.76
N ASP A 99 11.91 -2.18 15.44
CA ASP A 99 13.05 -1.84 14.58
C ASP A 99 12.57 -1.07 13.34
N GLU A 100 13.01 0.17 13.21
CA GLU A 100 12.69 1.06 12.11
C GLU A 100 13.18 0.57 10.73
N ARG A 101 14.13 -0.39 10.70
CA ARG A 101 14.58 -1.02 9.46
C ARG A 101 13.66 -2.16 9.01
N THR A 102 12.76 -2.58 9.87
CA THR A 102 11.80 -3.64 9.56
C THR A 102 10.71 -3.14 8.64
N SER A 103 10.37 -3.94 7.65
CA SER A 103 9.20 -3.75 6.79
C SER A 103 8.16 -4.85 7.02
N LEU A 104 6.90 -4.56 6.69
CA LEU A 104 5.78 -5.47 6.93
C LEU A 104 4.93 -5.65 5.69
N LEU A 105 4.67 -6.90 5.32
CA LEU A 105 3.60 -7.27 4.40
C LEU A 105 2.38 -7.73 5.20
N ALA A 106 1.25 -7.08 5.01
CA ALA A 106 0.02 -7.39 5.72
C ALA A 106 -1.20 -7.36 4.80
N THR A 107 -2.28 -7.98 5.25
CA THR A 107 -3.58 -7.88 4.58
C THR A 107 -4.39 -6.72 5.15
N LYS A 108 -5.46 -6.37 4.45
CA LYS A 108 -6.44 -5.34 4.82
C LYS A 108 -6.85 -5.39 6.30
N SER A 109 -7.01 -6.57 6.88
CA SER A 109 -7.36 -6.74 8.29
C SER A 109 -6.35 -6.13 9.28
N PHE A 110 -5.15 -5.79 8.82
CA PHE A 110 -4.13 -5.12 9.63
C PHE A 110 -4.32 -3.61 9.71
N TRP A 111 -5.11 -3.02 8.81
CA TRP A 111 -5.37 -1.57 8.78
C TRP A 111 -6.15 -1.09 10.00
N GLU A 112 -7.00 -1.94 10.54
CA GLU A 112 -7.80 -1.62 11.72
C GLU A 112 -6.95 -1.73 13.00
N GLY A 113 -6.81 -0.61 13.73
CA GLY A 113 -6.16 -0.59 15.04
C GLY A 113 -4.64 -0.64 15.06
N PHE A 114 -3.94 -0.59 13.90
CA PHE A 114 -2.49 -0.47 13.85
C PHE A 114 -2.07 1.00 14.03
N ASP A 115 -1.20 1.24 15.00
CA ASP A 115 -0.65 2.56 15.31
C ASP A 115 0.87 2.50 15.35
N ALA A 116 1.54 2.94 14.28
CA ALA A 116 2.98 3.15 14.23
C ALA A 116 3.26 4.65 14.10
N LYS A 117 4.09 5.18 14.97
CA LYS A 117 4.41 6.62 15.04
C LYS A 117 5.82 6.90 14.53
N GLY A 118 5.99 8.09 13.97
CA GLY A 118 7.28 8.62 13.58
C GLY A 118 7.98 7.76 12.52
N ASP A 119 9.27 7.57 12.66
CA ASP A 119 10.14 6.90 11.68
C ASP A 119 9.88 5.41 11.49
N THR A 120 9.00 4.82 12.30
CA THR A 120 8.62 3.40 12.17
C THR A 120 7.81 3.13 10.90
N LEU A 121 6.95 4.07 10.47
CA LEU A 121 6.15 3.96 9.27
C LEU A 121 6.31 5.20 8.39
N ARG A 122 7.14 5.10 7.37
CA ARG A 122 7.44 6.20 6.44
C ARG A 122 6.96 5.94 5.02
N CYS A 123 6.59 4.71 4.70
CA CYS A 123 6.03 4.36 3.39
C CYS A 123 4.88 3.37 3.55
N VAL A 124 3.76 3.66 2.91
CA VAL A 124 2.67 2.71 2.71
C VAL A 124 2.59 2.37 1.23
N VAL A 125 2.57 1.09 0.91
CA VAL A 125 2.36 0.61 -0.46
C VAL A 125 1.03 -0.14 -0.55
N ILE A 126 0.22 0.20 -1.54
CA ILE A 126 -1.05 -0.46 -1.85
C ILE A 126 -0.94 -1.07 -3.24
N PRO A 127 -0.66 -2.39 -3.32
CA PRO A 127 -0.47 -3.10 -4.60
C PRO A 127 -1.72 -3.16 -5.47
N ARG A 128 -2.90 -3.07 -4.84
CA ARG A 128 -4.19 -3.16 -5.50
C ARG A 128 -5.22 -2.33 -4.75
N LEU A 129 -6.05 -1.59 -5.49
CA LEU A 129 -7.15 -0.83 -4.90
C LEU A 129 -7.99 -1.72 -3.96
N PRO A 130 -8.36 -1.22 -2.77
CA PRO A 130 -8.89 -2.02 -1.67
C PRO A 130 -10.37 -2.40 -1.84
N PHE A 131 -10.74 -2.81 -3.04
CA PHE A 131 -12.06 -3.38 -3.27
C PHE A 131 -12.24 -4.68 -2.48
N GLY A 132 -13.37 -4.81 -1.81
CA GLY A 132 -13.74 -6.02 -1.07
C GLY A 132 -13.95 -7.24 -2.00
N PRO A 133 -14.05 -8.44 -1.46
CA PRO A 133 -14.37 -9.64 -2.23
C PRO A 133 -15.80 -9.54 -2.80
N VAL A 134 -15.95 -9.80 -4.10
CA VAL A 134 -17.25 -9.70 -4.79
C VAL A 134 -18.25 -10.79 -4.37
N ASN A 135 -17.77 -11.82 -3.68
CA ASN A 135 -18.57 -12.92 -3.12
C ASN A 135 -18.84 -12.75 -1.62
N ASP A 136 -18.76 -11.54 -1.11
CA ASP A 136 -19.16 -11.23 0.27
C ASP A 136 -20.69 -11.30 0.38
N PRO A 137 -21.26 -12.07 1.34
CA PRO A 137 -22.71 -12.22 1.48
C PRO A 137 -23.45 -10.90 1.70
N VAL A 138 -22.84 -9.95 2.42
CA VAL A 138 -23.43 -8.62 2.65
C VAL A 138 -23.47 -7.83 1.35
N LEU A 139 -22.43 -7.94 0.54
CA LEU A 139 -22.36 -7.29 -0.75
C LEU A 139 -23.36 -7.90 -1.74
N GLU A 140 -23.54 -9.22 -1.71
CA GLU A 140 -24.56 -9.91 -2.51
C GLU A 140 -25.95 -9.43 -2.16
N GLU A 141 -26.29 -9.35 -0.87
CA GLU A 141 -27.60 -8.83 -0.42
C GLU A 141 -27.82 -7.37 -0.84
N ARG A 142 -26.81 -6.52 -0.73
CA ARG A 142 -26.89 -5.11 -1.19
C ARG A 142 -27.12 -5.03 -2.70
N ARG A 143 -26.43 -5.87 -3.48
CA ARG A 143 -26.60 -5.95 -4.94
C ARG A 143 -28.02 -6.36 -5.35
N ASP A 144 -28.63 -7.27 -4.60
CA ASP A 144 -29.98 -7.72 -4.88
C ASP A 144 -31.05 -6.68 -4.53
N ARG A 145 -30.76 -5.83 -3.54
CA ARG A 145 -31.69 -4.78 -3.07
C ARG A 145 -31.55 -3.45 -3.78
N ASP A 146 -30.33 -3.11 -4.27
CA ASP A 146 -30.01 -1.81 -4.84
C ASP A 146 -29.27 -1.96 -6.17
N ARG A 147 -29.89 -1.54 -7.27
CA ARG A 147 -29.27 -1.56 -8.60
C ARG A 147 -28.02 -0.68 -8.72
N SER A 148 -27.94 0.34 -7.88
CA SER A 148 -26.78 1.26 -7.77
C SER A 148 -25.80 0.86 -6.66
N TRP A 149 -25.81 -0.42 -6.23
CA TRP A 149 -24.97 -0.93 -5.16
C TRP A 149 -23.47 -0.61 -5.31
N TRP A 150 -23.00 -0.54 -6.56
CA TRP A 150 -21.60 -0.19 -6.86
C TRP A 150 -21.27 1.22 -6.39
N GLU A 151 -22.11 2.19 -6.75
CA GLU A 151 -21.93 3.62 -6.43
C GLU A 151 -22.29 3.94 -4.97
N HIS A 152 -23.26 3.24 -4.40
CA HIS A 152 -23.76 3.53 -3.07
C HIS A 152 -22.96 2.84 -1.96
N TYR A 153 -22.36 1.68 -2.23
CA TYR A 153 -21.69 0.89 -1.19
C TYR A 153 -20.27 0.49 -1.57
N TYR A 154 -20.10 -0.23 -2.67
CA TYR A 154 -18.84 -0.92 -2.98
C TYR A 154 -17.67 0.03 -3.26
N LEU A 155 -17.88 1.01 -4.12
CA LEU A 155 -16.87 2.03 -4.42
C LEU A 155 -16.61 2.96 -3.24
N PRO A 156 -17.61 3.53 -2.54
CA PRO A 156 -17.37 4.35 -1.36
C PRO A 156 -16.62 3.64 -0.24
N GLU A 157 -16.90 2.36 0.02
CA GLU A 157 -16.17 1.57 1.01
C GLU A 157 -14.68 1.43 0.62
N ALA A 158 -14.38 1.10 -0.64
CA ALA A 158 -13.01 0.98 -1.12
C ALA A 158 -12.26 2.33 -1.06
N VAL A 159 -12.93 3.44 -1.41
CA VAL A 159 -12.35 4.79 -1.32
C VAL A 159 -12.07 5.17 0.14
N LEU A 160 -13.00 4.87 1.05
CA LEU A 160 -12.81 5.14 2.49
C LEU A 160 -11.61 4.36 3.05
N GLU A 161 -11.45 3.11 2.65
CA GLU A 161 -10.31 2.29 3.07
C GLU A 161 -8.98 2.88 2.59
N LEU A 162 -8.89 3.31 1.32
CA LEU A 162 -7.70 3.99 0.82
C LEU A 162 -7.40 5.25 1.64
N LYS A 163 -8.42 6.06 1.92
CA LYS A 163 -8.29 7.28 2.73
C LYS A 163 -7.78 6.98 4.14
N GLN A 164 -8.28 5.92 4.77
CA GLN A 164 -7.82 5.48 6.09
C GLN A 164 -6.36 5.02 6.08
N ALA A 165 -5.94 4.30 5.03
CA ALA A 165 -4.55 3.89 4.86
C ALA A 165 -3.62 5.10 4.69
N ALA A 166 -3.98 6.03 3.83
CA ALA A 166 -3.22 7.27 3.61
C ALA A 166 -3.08 8.09 4.91
N GLY A 167 -4.17 8.20 5.67
CA GLY A 167 -4.20 8.92 6.94
C GLY A 167 -3.34 8.30 8.06
N ARG A 168 -2.74 7.13 7.82
CA ARG A 168 -1.83 6.50 8.79
C ARG A 168 -0.37 6.96 8.68
N LEU A 169 0.00 7.57 7.55
CA LEU A 169 1.35 8.05 7.32
C LEU A 169 1.70 9.29 8.15
N ILE A 170 0.76 10.23 8.28
CA ILE A 170 1.00 11.52 8.92
C ILE A 170 0.13 11.62 10.17
N ARG A 171 0.75 11.69 11.34
CA ARG A 171 0.10 11.74 12.66
C ARG A 171 0.62 12.84 13.56
N SER A 172 1.74 13.45 13.18
CA SER A 172 2.33 14.59 13.84
C SER A 172 2.76 15.64 12.81
N SER A 173 3.08 16.84 13.28
CA SER A 173 3.60 17.92 12.42
C SER A 173 5.01 17.65 11.91
N THR A 174 5.69 16.65 12.43
CA THR A 174 7.07 16.27 12.06
C THR A 174 7.15 15.01 11.22
N ASP A 175 6.04 14.26 11.07
CA ASP A 175 6.04 13.06 10.24
C ASP A 175 6.17 13.43 8.76
N GLU A 176 6.96 12.64 8.05
CA GLU A 176 7.08 12.71 6.60
C GLU A 176 7.05 11.30 6.01
N GLY A 177 6.36 11.14 4.87
CA GLY A 177 6.26 9.82 4.27
C GLY A 177 5.71 9.82 2.86
N CYS A 178 5.64 8.63 2.27
CA CYS A 178 5.06 8.45 0.94
C CYS A 178 4.04 7.30 0.87
N LEU A 179 3.07 7.50 0.01
CA LEU A 179 2.08 6.50 -0.39
C LEU A 179 2.35 6.06 -1.83
N VAL A 180 2.56 4.78 -2.05
CA VAL A 180 2.71 4.20 -3.39
C VAL A 180 1.45 3.42 -3.73
N LEU A 181 0.72 3.86 -4.74
CA LEU A 181 -0.47 3.19 -5.28
C LEU A 181 -0.07 2.38 -6.52
N ALA A 182 0.33 1.13 -6.31
CA ALA A 182 0.88 0.25 -7.34
C ALA A 182 -0.22 -0.46 -8.15
N ASP A 183 -1.25 0.30 -8.55
CA ASP A 183 -2.41 -0.19 -9.30
C ASP A 183 -2.63 0.63 -10.57
N SER A 184 -2.27 0.05 -11.73
CA SER A 184 -2.36 0.72 -13.02
C SER A 184 -3.80 1.09 -13.45
N ARG A 185 -4.82 0.58 -12.78
CA ARG A 185 -6.22 0.98 -13.01
C ARG A 185 -6.47 2.46 -12.66
N LEU A 186 -5.58 3.07 -11.87
CA LEU A 186 -5.61 4.52 -11.58
C LEU A 186 -5.15 5.39 -12.76
N LEU A 187 -4.47 4.80 -13.75
CA LEU A 187 -3.93 5.51 -14.92
C LEU A 187 -4.88 5.44 -16.12
N GLY A 188 -5.78 4.46 -16.11
CA GLY A 188 -6.69 4.21 -17.24
C GLY A 188 -7.98 5.03 -17.17
N PRO A 189 -8.83 4.92 -18.21
CA PRO A 189 -10.10 5.61 -18.30
C PRO A 189 -11.19 4.98 -17.40
N LYS A 190 -10.82 4.46 -16.24
CA LYS A 190 -11.77 3.85 -15.30
C LYS A 190 -12.57 4.96 -14.60
N PRO A 191 -13.91 4.97 -14.69
CA PRO A 191 -14.74 6.05 -14.15
C PRO A 191 -14.56 6.31 -12.66
N TYR A 192 -14.07 5.33 -11.91
CA TYR A 192 -13.86 5.41 -10.47
C TYR A 192 -12.47 5.90 -10.07
N ALA A 193 -11.49 5.93 -11.00
CA ALA A 193 -10.10 6.24 -10.65
C ALA A 193 -9.95 7.61 -9.97
N HIS A 194 -10.63 8.63 -10.51
CA HIS A 194 -10.60 9.98 -9.94
C HIS A 194 -11.11 10.02 -8.49
N ARG A 195 -12.12 9.22 -8.12
CA ARG A 195 -12.69 9.20 -6.76
C ARG A 195 -11.70 8.72 -5.71
N PHE A 196 -10.80 7.79 -6.08
CA PHE A 196 -9.73 7.38 -5.20
C PHE A 196 -8.70 8.49 -5.00
N LEU A 197 -8.31 9.17 -6.07
CA LEU A 197 -7.31 10.24 -6.02
C LEU A 197 -7.85 11.48 -5.30
N GLU A 198 -9.09 11.87 -5.54
CA GLU A 198 -9.77 12.99 -4.84
C GLU A 198 -9.98 12.76 -3.34
N ALA A 199 -10.04 11.50 -2.91
CA ALA A 199 -10.19 11.16 -1.49
C ALA A 199 -8.89 11.25 -0.69
N LEU A 200 -7.74 11.38 -1.36
CA LEU A 200 -6.44 11.53 -0.71
C LEU A 200 -6.33 12.93 -0.07
N PRO A 201 -5.54 13.05 1.01
CA PRO A 201 -5.33 14.33 1.68
C PRO A 201 -4.40 15.28 0.90
N VAL A 202 -3.80 14.83 -0.21
CA VAL A 202 -2.92 15.60 -1.09
C VAL A 202 -3.52 15.68 -2.50
N ARG A 203 -3.26 16.76 -3.20
CA ARG A 203 -3.74 16.99 -4.57
C ARG A 203 -2.73 16.58 -5.63
N ASP A 204 -1.44 16.71 -5.30
CA ASP A 204 -0.36 16.35 -6.22
C ASP A 204 -0.08 14.85 -6.13
N VAL A 205 -0.31 14.14 -7.25
CA VAL A 205 -0.07 12.71 -7.40
C VAL A 205 0.92 12.51 -8.54
N GLU A 206 2.14 12.15 -8.19
CA GLU A 206 3.23 11.93 -9.14
C GLU A 206 3.05 10.58 -9.86
N ARG A 207 2.95 10.63 -11.20
CA ARG A 207 2.86 9.45 -12.05
C ARG A 207 4.19 9.25 -12.77
N LEU A 208 4.94 8.24 -12.37
CA LEU A 208 6.32 8.01 -12.82
C LEU A 208 6.53 6.55 -13.23
N PRO A 209 7.41 6.26 -14.19
CA PRO A 209 7.94 4.91 -14.36
C PRO A 209 8.55 4.39 -13.06
N SER A 210 8.49 3.10 -12.81
CA SER A 210 8.94 2.49 -11.55
C SER A 210 10.37 2.88 -11.16
N ALA A 211 11.28 2.93 -12.13
CA ALA A 211 12.67 3.32 -11.87
C ALA A 211 12.81 4.76 -11.37
N ASP A 212 12.08 5.70 -11.98
CA ASP A 212 12.10 7.12 -11.59
C ASP A 212 11.42 7.33 -10.23
N LEU A 213 10.33 6.60 -9.98
CA LEU A 213 9.64 6.57 -8.70
C LEU A 213 10.58 6.13 -7.58
N VAL A 214 11.28 5.02 -7.77
CA VAL A 214 12.25 4.49 -6.79
C VAL A 214 13.39 5.47 -6.55
N ALA A 215 13.93 6.09 -7.62
CA ALA A 215 14.97 7.13 -7.49
C ALA A 215 14.48 8.35 -6.69
N THR A 216 13.22 8.78 -6.93
CA THR A 216 12.60 9.90 -6.21
C THR A 216 12.39 9.55 -4.73
N ILE A 217 11.86 8.35 -4.44
CA ILE A 217 11.69 7.87 -3.06
C ILE A 217 13.04 7.84 -2.34
N ARG A 218 14.08 7.27 -2.95
CA ARG A 218 15.40 7.19 -2.34
C ARG A 218 15.96 8.57 -2.01
N LYS A 219 15.79 9.52 -2.91
CA LYS A 219 16.27 10.90 -2.72
C LYS A 219 15.52 11.65 -1.61
N ARG A 220 14.18 11.50 -1.52
CA ARG A 220 13.34 12.27 -0.59
C ARG A 220 13.20 11.59 0.78
N PHE A 221 13.14 10.27 0.82
CA PHE A 221 12.76 9.50 2.01
C PHE A 221 13.76 8.40 2.37
N GLY A 222 14.77 8.12 1.53
CA GLY A 222 15.76 7.08 1.80
C GLY A 222 16.57 7.36 3.07
N ARG A 223 16.85 6.31 3.84
CA ARG A 223 17.79 6.44 4.97
C ARG A 223 19.22 6.51 4.47
N PRO A 224 20.09 7.34 5.06
CA PRO A 224 21.51 7.32 4.74
C PRO A 224 22.09 5.94 5.07
N ALA A 225 22.98 5.45 4.20
CA ALA A 225 23.69 4.20 4.45
C ALA A 225 24.55 4.35 5.71
N GLY A 226 24.23 3.60 6.77
CA GLY A 226 25.05 3.56 7.99
C GLY A 226 24.52 4.33 9.20
N SER A 227 23.24 4.69 9.24
CA SER A 227 22.57 5.16 10.48
C SER A 227 21.95 4.01 11.27
#